data_41af20f1b71072c2d1e2324413bd90c1
#
_entry.id   41af20f1b71072c2d1e2324413bd90c1
#
_cell.length_a   1.000
_cell.length_b   1.000
_cell.length_c   1.000
_cell.angle_alpha   90.00
_cell.angle_beta   90.00
_cell.angle_gamma   90.00
#
_symmetry.space_group_name_H-M   'P 1'
#
loop_
_entity.id
_entity.type
_entity.pdbx_description
1 polymer ?
#
loop_
_entity_poly.entity_id
_entity_poly.type
_entity_poly.pdbx_seq_one_letter_code
_entity_poly.pdbx_strand_id
1 'polypeptide(L)'
;MNQTSDEHVAEESWALLGTIGAGGRAAISRRGVITPESGTWSLDWWVGAEDRWHVASSGAHVRQSLIEATPVVLSGLRLPGGEIEQRAWSAVDGTTGLPVLVVDFHNATKIPVAVAIALSGSS
;
A
#
# COMPACT_ATOMS: atom_id res chain seq x y z
N MET A 1 -23.85 16.49 9.51
CA MET A 1 -23.85 15.25 8.74
C MET A 1 -22.49 14.64 8.71
N ASN A 2 -22.33 13.47 9.31
CA ASN A 2 -21.02 12.86 9.45
C ASN A 2 -20.75 11.78 8.44
N GLN A 3 -21.71 11.49 7.58
CA GLN A 3 -21.56 10.41 6.63
C GLN A 3 -20.51 10.67 5.57
N THR A 4 -20.26 11.94 5.27
CA THR A 4 -19.24 12.29 4.29
C THR A 4 -17.87 11.77 4.71
N SER A 5 -17.55 11.89 5.99
CA SER A 5 -16.28 11.41 6.52
C SER A 5 -16.20 9.90 6.47
N ASP A 6 -17.27 9.20 6.86
CA ASP A 6 -17.29 7.74 6.83
C ASP A 6 -17.27 7.21 5.42
N GLU A 7 -18.00 7.85 4.52
CA GLU A 7 -18.00 7.45 3.13
C GLU A 7 -16.63 7.64 2.48
N HIS A 8 -15.95 8.73 2.83
CA HIS A 8 -14.63 9.00 2.31
C HIS A 8 -13.62 7.95 2.75
N VAL A 9 -13.67 7.56 4.02
CA VAL A 9 -12.80 6.51 4.54
C VAL A 9 -13.10 5.19 3.87
N ALA A 10 -14.39 4.84 3.68
CA ALA A 10 -14.77 3.61 3.03
C ALA A 10 -14.35 3.58 1.55
N GLU A 11 -14.41 4.73 0.87
CA GLU A 11 -13.99 4.82 -0.52
C GLU A 11 -12.48 4.72 -0.67
N GLU A 12 -11.73 5.27 0.29
CA GLU A 12 -10.28 5.22 0.26
C GLU A 12 -9.74 3.87 0.66
N SER A 13 -10.41 3.19 1.57
CA SER A 13 -9.95 1.90 2.07
C SER A 13 -10.50 0.79 1.18
N TRP A 14 -9.60 0.09 0.50
CA TRP A 14 -9.98 -1.02 -0.35
C TRP A 14 -9.95 -2.35 0.38
N ALA A 15 -8.99 -2.54 1.25
CA ALA A 15 -8.78 -3.82 1.91
C ALA A 15 -8.17 -3.63 3.30
N LEU A 16 -8.30 -4.66 4.11
CA LEU A 16 -7.62 -4.73 5.39
C LEU A 16 -6.55 -5.80 5.33
N LEU A 17 -5.40 -5.48 5.88
CA LEU A 17 -4.29 -6.40 6.01
C LEU A 17 -4.23 -6.86 7.47
N GLY A 18 -4.24 -8.15 7.68
CA GLY A 18 -4.17 -8.69 9.02
C GLY A 18 -3.85 -10.17 9.02
N THR A 19 -3.46 -10.68 10.17
CA THR A 19 -3.12 -12.08 10.35
C THR A 19 -4.08 -12.68 11.36
N ILE A 20 -4.69 -13.81 11.03
CA ILE A 20 -5.64 -14.47 11.90
C ILE A 20 -4.97 -14.81 13.23
N GLY A 21 -5.59 -14.38 14.33
CA GLY A 21 -5.13 -14.68 15.68
C GLY A 21 -3.97 -13.83 16.18
N ALA A 22 -3.43 -12.93 15.34
CA ALA A 22 -2.25 -12.16 15.73
C ALA A 22 -2.58 -10.79 16.31
N GLY A 23 -3.79 -10.30 16.14
CA GLY A 23 -4.11 -8.93 16.48
C GLY A 23 -3.38 -7.96 15.55
N GLY A 24 -3.81 -6.72 15.53
CA GLY A 24 -3.17 -5.73 14.68
C GLY A 24 -3.57 -5.86 13.22
N ARG A 25 -4.07 -4.78 12.67
CA ARG A 25 -4.47 -4.71 11.27
C ARG A 25 -4.02 -3.40 10.67
N ALA A 26 -3.93 -3.36 9.36
CA ALA A 26 -3.68 -2.13 8.64
C ALA A 26 -4.68 -2.02 7.50
N ALA A 27 -5.08 -0.80 7.19
CA ALA A 27 -5.92 -0.53 6.04
C ALA A 27 -5.03 -0.16 4.87
N ILE A 28 -5.40 -0.61 3.68
CA ILE A 28 -4.71 -0.20 2.47
C ILE A 28 -5.72 0.52 1.58
N SER A 29 -5.37 1.71 1.11
CA SER A 29 -6.22 2.48 0.23
C SER A 29 -6.15 1.94 -1.20
N ARG A 30 -7.03 2.42 -2.06
CA ARG A 30 -7.03 2.04 -3.47
C ARG A 30 -5.76 2.45 -4.20
N ARG A 31 -4.98 3.33 -3.61
CA ARG A 31 -3.72 3.79 -4.19
C ARG A 31 -2.50 3.14 -3.54
N GLY A 32 -2.73 2.15 -2.67
CA GLY A 32 -1.64 1.44 -2.02
C GLY A 32 -1.01 2.18 -0.85
N VAL A 33 -1.70 3.18 -0.29
CA VAL A 33 -1.25 3.84 0.93
C VAL A 33 -1.70 3.00 2.11
N ILE A 34 -0.79 2.67 3.00
CA ILE A 34 -1.03 1.76 4.11
C ILE A 34 -1.05 2.53 5.42
N THR A 35 -2.09 2.31 6.21
CA THR A 35 -2.26 2.96 7.51
C THR A 35 -2.61 1.90 8.53
N PRO A 36 -1.89 1.83 9.66
CA PRO A 36 -2.22 0.84 10.69
C PRO A 36 -3.53 1.20 11.38
N GLU A 37 -4.11 0.23 12.06
CA GLU A 37 -5.34 0.43 12.80
C GLU A 37 -5.22 1.54 13.84
N SER A 38 -4.04 1.70 14.42
CA SER A 38 -3.78 2.78 15.38
C SER A 38 -3.85 4.18 14.76
N GLY A 39 -3.65 4.28 13.45
CA GLY A 39 -3.65 5.58 12.77
C GLY A 39 -2.46 6.47 13.05
N THR A 40 -1.39 5.91 13.66
CA THR A 40 -0.26 6.71 14.09
C THR A 40 0.78 6.97 13.02
N TRP A 41 0.71 6.26 11.92
CA TRP A 41 1.61 6.49 10.79
C TRP A 41 0.92 6.08 9.50
N SER A 42 1.50 6.49 8.38
CA SER A 42 1.07 6.00 7.08
C SER A 42 2.28 5.79 6.19
N LEU A 43 2.15 4.86 5.26
CA LEU A 43 3.20 4.54 4.31
C LEU A 43 2.69 4.81 2.90
N ASP A 44 3.29 5.79 2.25
CA ASP A 44 3.05 6.12 0.86
C ASP A 44 4.26 5.66 0.04
N TRP A 45 4.14 5.59 -1.26
CA TRP A 45 5.23 5.21 -2.12
C TRP A 45 5.26 6.09 -3.36
N TRP A 46 6.46 6.39 -3.79
CA TRP A 46 6.73 7.28 -4.89
C TRP A 46 7.64 6.58 -5.88
N VAL A 47 7.37 6.74 -7.16
CA VAL A 47 8.17 6.13 -8.21
C VAL A 47 8.83 7.23 -9.02
N GLY A 48 10.15 7.24 -9.07
CA GLY A 48 10.92 8.18 -9.86
C GLY A 48 11.19 7.59 -11.24
N ALA A 49 10.62 8.19 -12.26
CA ALA A 49 10.80 7.79 -13.64
C ALA A 49 10.53 8.98 -14.54
N GLU A 50 11.22 9.05 -15.67
CA GLU A 50 11.01 10.12 -16.64
C GLU A 50 11.24 11.52 -16.06
N ASP A 51 12.28 11.61 -15.23
CA ASP A 51 12.71 12.88 -14.59
C ASP A 51 11.67 13.51 -13.69
N ARG A 52 10.74 12.72 -13.17
CA ARG A 52 9.77 13.20 -12.19
C ARG A 52 9.35 12.11 -11.24
N TRP A 53 8.75 12.51 -10.14
CA TRP A 53 8.16 11.59 -9.17
C TRP A 53 6.69 11.38 -9.46
N HIS A 54 6.30 10.11 -9.45
CA HIS A 54 4.90 9.71 -9.52
C HIS A 54 4.49 9.27 -8.12
N VAL A 55 3.63 10.06 -7.49
CA VAL A 55 3.24 9.85 -6.09
C VAL A 55 1.98 9.00 -6.06
N ALA A 56 2.04 7.84 -5.42
CA ALA A 56 0.91 6.91 -5.43
C ALA A 56 -0.34 7.52 -4.81
N SER A 57 -0.21 8.29 -3.73
CA SER A 57 -1.35 8.91 -3.07
C SER A 57 -1.93 10.09 -3.85
N SER A 58 -1.24 10.60 -4.85
CA SER A 58 -1.65 11.83 -5.53
C SER A 58 -1.17 11.86 -6.98
N GLY A 59 -2.10 11.89 -7.91
CA GLY A 59 -1.81 12.10 -9.31
C GLY A 59 -1.38 10.89 -10.12
N ALA A 60 -0.84 9.87 -9.49
CA ALA A 60 -0.43 8.67 -10.20
C ALA A 60 -1.65 7.79 -10.49
N HIS A 61 -1.57 7.02 -11.56
CA HIS A 61 -2.62 6.08 -11.92
C HIS A 61 -2.31 4.72 -11.29
N VAL A 62 -3.11 4.33 -10.31
CA VAL A 62 -2.89 3.09 -9.55
C VAL A 62 -4.10 2.19 -9.71
N ARG A 63 -3.86 0.95 -10.09
CA ARG A 63 -4.87 -0.10 -10.06
C ARG A 63 -4.58 -1.03 -8.90
N GLN A 64 -5.60 -1.75 -8.45
CA GLN A 64 -5.42 -2.63 -7.30
C GLN A 64 -6.18 -3.93 -7.51
N SER A 65 -5.59 -5.01 -7.02
CA SER A 65 -6.20 -6.33 -7.07
C SER A 65 -5.67 -7.19 -5.95
N LEU A 66 -6.38 -8.30 -5.68
CA LEU A 66 -5.85 -9.35 -4.81
C LEU A 66 -5.14 -10.37 -5.69
N ILE A 67 -4.03 -10.89 -5.22
CA ILE A 67 -3.39 -12.01 -5.88
C ILE A 67 -4.25 -13.24 -5.59
N GLU A 68 -4.60 -13.96 -6.64
CA GLU A 68 -5.57 -15.04 -6.57
C GLU A 68 -5.29 -16.00 -5.42
N ALA A 69 -6.33 -16.29 -4.65
CA ALA A 69 -6.31 -17.22 -3.53
C ALA A 69 -5.31 -16.88 -2.42
N THR A 70 -4.89 -15.62 -2.32
CA THR A 70 -3.96 -15.19 -1.26
C THR A 70 -4.44 -13.89 -0.63
N PRO A 71 -4.00 -13.61 0.62
CA PRO A 71 -4.30 -12.32 1.25
C PRO A 71 -3.30 -11.23 0.86
N VAL A 72 -2.75 -11.29 -0.34
CA VAL A 72 -1.77 -10.31 -0.83
C VAL A 72 -2.47 -9.29 -1.69
N VAL A 73 -2.33 -8.02 -1.35
CA VAL A 73 -2.89 -6.91 -2.12
C VAL A 73 -1.81 -6.39 -3.05
N LEU A 74 -2.12 -6.34 -4.32
CA LEU A 74 -1.23 -5.82 -5.35
C LEU A 74 -1.74 -4.46 -5.82
N SER A 75 -0.89 -3.44 -5.75
CA SER A 75 -1.18 -2.10 -6.23
C SER A 75 -0.19 -1.78 -7.34
N GLY A 76 -0.69 -1.56 -8.55
CA GLY A 76 0.15 -1.29 -9.72
C GLY A 76 0.08 0.17 -10.12
N LEU A 77 1.21 0.86 -10.07
CA LEU A 77 1.33 2.24 -10.49
C LEU A 77 1.76 2.27 -11.96
N ARG A 78 0.95 2.91 -12.78
CA ARG A 78 1.14 2.89 -14.21
C ARG A 78 2.18 3.88 -14.70
N LEU A 79 3.05 3.39 -15.54
CA LEU A 79 4.05 4.18 -16.26
C LEU A 79 3.96 3.85 -17.74
N PRO A 80 4.47 4.68 -18.62
CA PRO A 80 4.67 4.27 -20.01
C PRO A 80 5.50 3.00 -20.05
N GLY A 81 5.01 1.99 -20.71
CA GLY A 81 5.71 0.72 -20.87
C GLY A 81 5.51 -0.29 -19.76
N GLY A 82 4.65 -0.04 -18.76
CA GLY A 82 4.35 -1.04 -17.77
C GLY A 82 3.93 -0.48 -16.42
N GLU A 83 4.18 -1.24 -15.38
CA GLU A 83 3.77 -0.87 -14.02
C GLU A 83 4.89 -1.14 -13.03
N ILE A 84 4.85 -0.37 -11.96
CA ILE A 84 5.60 -0.70 -10.74
C ILE A 84 4.59 -1.28 -9.77
N GLU A 85 4.85 -2.48 -9.30
CA GLU A 85 3.90 -3.22 -8.48
C GLU A 85 4.33 -3.24 -7.03
N GLN A 86 3.42 -2.84 -6.15
CA GLN A 86 3.59 -3.00 -4.71
C GLN A 86 2.78 -4.21 -4.30
N ARG A 87 3.39 -5.13 -3.57
CA ARG A 87 2.66 -6.24 -2.94
C ARG A 87 2.73 -6.05 -1.44
N ALA A 88 1.58 -6.14 -0.78
CA ALA A 88 1.48 -5.92 0.65
C ALA A 88 0.69 -7.05 1.30
N TRP A 89 1.21 -7.56 2.40
CA TRP A 89 0.52 -8.59 3.18
C TRP A 89 1.00 -8.55 4.62
N SER A 90 0.27 -9.25 5.49
CA SER A 90 0.62 -9.37 6.89
C SER A 90 1.11 -10.79 7.16
N ALA A 91 2.10 -10.90 8.03
CA ALA A 91 2.66 -12.18 8.45
C ALA A 91 2.96 -12.12 9.94
N VAL A 92 3.23 -13.27 10.53
CA VAL A 92 3.64 -13.34 11.94
C VAL A 92 5.13 -13.63 11.97
N ASP A 93 5.88 -12.81 12.72
CA ASP A 93 7.29 -13.05 12.93
C ASP A 93 7.45 -14.32 13.78
N GLY A 94 8.20 -15.30 13.25
CA GLY A 94 8.38 -16.59 13.92
C GLY A 94 9.14 -16.51 15.23
N THR A 95 9.92 -15.44 15.45
CA THR A 95 10.70 -15.28 16.67
C THR A 95 9.91 -14.59 17.77
N THR A 96 9.19 -13.53 17.44
CA THR A 96 8.47 -12.71 18.44
C THR A 96 7.00 -13.05 18.54
N GLY A 97 6.42 -13.72 17.55
CA GLY A 97 4.99 -13.97 17.48
C GLY A 97 4.17 -12.73 17.17
N LEU A 98 4.81 -11.62 16.84
CA LEU A 98 4.12 -10.37 16.54
C LEU A 98 3.76 -10.28 15.07
N PRO A 99 2.65 -9.58 14.75
CA PRO A 99 2.31 -9.35 13.36
C PRO A 99 3.29 -8.35 12.73
N VAL A 100 3.66 -8.62 11.50
CA VAL A 100 4.51 -7.72 10.70
C VAL A 100 3.83 -7.47 9.37
N LEU A 101 3.98 -6.26 8.90
CA LEU A 101 3.54 -5.88 7.57
C LEU A 101 4.73 -6.06 6.62
N VAL A 102 4.50 -6.80 5.55
CA VAL A 102 5.52 -7.01 4.53
C VAL A 102 5.08 -6.29 3.27
N VAL A 103 5.98 -5.48 2.74
CA VAL A 103 5.73 -4.74 1.50
C VAL A 103 6.92 -4.94 0.59
N ASP A 104 6.69 -5.39 -0.63
CA ASP A 104 7.75 -5.46 -1.60
C ASP A 104 7.34 -4.75 -2.89
N PHE A 105 8.31 -4.45 -3.72
CA PHE A 105 8.10 -3.73 -4.97
C PHE A 105 8.75 -4.50 -6.12
N HIS A 106 8.05 -4.53 -7.24
CA HIS A 106 8.53 -5.17 -8.45
C HIS A 106 8.43 -4.20 -9.62
N ASN A 107 9.52 -4.06 -10.35
CA ASN A 107 9.54 -3.25 -11.56
C ASN A 107 9.16 -4.13 -12.76
N ALA A 108 7.92 -3.98 -13.22
CA ALA A 108 7.42 -4.71 -14.37
C ALA A 108 7.57 -3.89 -15.67
N THR A 109 8.47 -2.93 -15.67
CA THR A 109 8.82 -2.17 -16.88
C THR A 109 10.21 -2.60 -17.35
N LYS A 110 10.63 -2.06 -18.47
CA LYS A 110 11.97 -2.32 -19.01
C LYS A 110 12.97 -1.20 -18.75
N ILE A 111 12.58 -0.22 -17.95
CA ILE A 111 13.44 0.92 -17.62
C ILE A 111 13.81 0.89 -16.16
N PRO A 112 14.97 1.43 -15.78
CA PRO A 112 15.29 1.57 -14.37
C PRO A 112 14.42 2.64 -13.74
N VAL A 113 13.99 2.39 -12.50
CA VAL A 113 13.19 3.34 -11.73
C VAL A 113 13.73 3.41 -10.31
N ALA A 114 13.41 4.50 -9.63
CA ALA A 114 13.65 4.62 -8.19
C ALA A 114 12.32 4.48 -7.48
N VAL A 115 12.32 3.78 -6.35
CA VAL A 115 11.14 3.71 -5.50
C VAL A 115 11.50 4.30 -4.16
N ALA A 116 10.73 5.29 -3.72
CA ALA A 116 10.87 5.89 -2.41
C ALA A 116 9.67 5.51 -1.56
N ILE A 117 9.93 5.17 -0.32
CA ILE A 117 8.90 4.87 0.66
C ILE A 117 8.82 6.07 1.58
N ALA A 118 7.64 6.69 1.64
CA ALA A 118 7.42 7.88 2.44
C ALA A 118 6.59 7.51 3.66
N LEU A 119 7.22 7.57 4.83
CA LEU A 119 6.54 7.32 6.09
C LEU A 119 6.18 8.67 6.72
N SER A 120 4.91 8.84 7.03
CA SER A 120 4.41 10.01 7.74
C SER A 120 3.85 9.54 9.07
N GLY A 121 4.23 10.24 10.14
CA GLY A 121 3.75 9.90 11.46
C GLY A 121 3.15 11.11 12.14
N SER A 122 2.21 10.86 13.06
CA SER A 122 1.71 11.91 13.94
C SER A 122 2.37 11.73 15.30
N SER A 123 2.80 12.82 15.86
CA SER A 123 3.42 12.80 17.20
C SER A 123 2.39 13.15 18.28
#